data_2fb8c44fbb8f56c6e925ef0fca7ae2c3
#
_entry.id   2fb8c44fbb8f56c6e925ef0fca7ae2c3
#
_cell.length_a   1.000
_cell.length_b   1.000
_cell.length_c   1.000
_cell.angle_alpha   90.00
_cell.angle_beta   90.00
_cell.angle_gamma   90.00
#
_symmetry.space_group_name_H-M   'P 1'
#
loop_
_entity.id
_entity.type
_entity.pdbx_description
1 polymer ?
#
loop_
_entity_poly.entity_id
_entity_poly.type
_entity_poly.pdbx_seq_one_letter_code
_entity_poly.pdbx_strand_id
1 'polypeptide(L)'
;MQIRIENQLKFLAIADSMKQVFRQTTLIDGSRYENDAEHSWHFALTAMTLFEYCVLDGVDINRVIKMAIVHDLVEIFAGDTPAMDTSANISKEEREREAADKLFALLPEEQAHEYRSLWEEFDAMETPNAIYAAAVDRFQSFYSIHMSGTGSAWVKFNATSERVRTRMLPLKTAIPSLWQWVENAINENISKGLIIK
;
A
#
# COMPACT_ATOMS: atom_id res chain seq x y z
N MET A 1 -17.34 -29.25 -7.62
CA MET A 1 -18.00 -28.04 -7.04
C MET A 1 -17.69 -27.89 -5.54
N GLN A 2 -17.89 -28.91 -4.70
CA GLN A 2 -17.65 -28.81 -3.25
C GLN A 2 -16.20 -28.48 -2.88
N ILE A 3 -15.21 -29.17 -3.45
CA ILE A 3 -13.75 -28.91 -3.21
C ILE A 3 -13.38 -27.46 -3.57
N ARG A 4 -13.96 -26.92 -4.65
CA ARG A 4 -13.69 -25.54 -5.07
C ARG A 4 -14.16 -24.54 -4.01
N ILE A 5 -15.37 -24.67 -3.49
CA ILE A 5 -15.92 -23.82 -2.44
C ILE A 5 -15.08 -23.95 -1.15
N GLU A 6 -14.70 -25.17 -0.78
CA GLU A 6 -13.85 -25.40 0.41
C GLU A 6 -12.50 -24.70 0.31
N ASN A 7 -11.86 -24.70 -0.86
CA ASN A 7 -10.61 -23.98 -1.09
C ASN A 7 -10.79 -22.46 -0.97
N GLN A 8 -11.85 -21.92 -1.57
CA GLN A 8 -12.18 -20.49 -1.45
C GLN A 8 -12.46 -20.09 0.00
N LEU A 9 -13.19 -20.90 0.76
CA LEU A 9 -13.43 -20.64 2.19
C LEU A 9 -12.15 -20.70 3.03
N LYS A 10 -11.21 -21.62 2.72
CA LYS A 10 -9.90 -21.67 3.35
C LYS A 10 -9.09 -20.41 3.07
N PHE A 11 -9.08 -19.97 1.79
CA PHE A 11 -8.42 -18.72 1.42
C PHE A 11 -9.00 -17.53 2.19
N LEU A 12 -10.33 -17.39 2.26
CA LEU A 12 -10.99 -16.30 2.99
C LEU A 12 -10.68 -16.34 4.49
N ALA A 13 -10.61 -17.54 5.09
CA ALA A 13 -10.22 -17.68 6.49
C ALA A 13 -8.77 -17.24 6.75
N ILE A 14 -7.85 -17.52 5.83
CA ILE A 14 -6.47 -17.04 5.92
C ILE A 14 -6.40 -15.53 5.66
N ALA A 15 -7.13 -15.02 4.68
CA ALA A 15 -7.20 -13.59 4.37
C ALA A 15 -7.68 -12.74 5.57
N ASP A 16 -8.49 -13.31 6.47
CA ASP A 16 -8.89 -12.64 7.73
C ASP A 16 -7.69 -12.24 8.60
N SER A 17 -6.54 -12.93 8.45
CA SER A 17 -5.30 -12.65 9.19
C SER A 17 -4.68 -11.29 8.83
N MET A 18 -5.06 -10.66 7.71
CA MET A 18 -4.70 -9.25 7.40
C MET A 18 -5.00 -8.29 8.57
N LYS A 19 -6.02 -8.58 9.36
CA LYS A 19 -6.39 -7.81 10.55
C LYS A 19 -5.36 -7.90 11.68
N GLN A 20 -4.41 -8.82 11.61
CA GLN A 20 -3.34 -9.04 12.59
C GLN A 20 -1.96 -8.59 12.08
N VAL A 21 -1.84 -8.20 10.82
CA VAL A 21 -0.61 -7.63 10.25
C VAL A 21 -0.65 -6.12 10.48
N PHE A 22 0.27 -5.61 11.31
CA PHE A 22 0.29 -4.20 11.69
C PHE A 22 1.40 -3.46 10.97
N ARG A 23 1.03 -2.35 10.37
CA ARG A 23 1.92 -1.39 9.69
C ARG A 23 2.65 -0.49 10.69
N GLN A 24 3.59 0.32 10.19
CA GLN A 24 4.23 1.36 11.01
C GLN A 24 3.56 2.74 10.83
N THR A 25 2.43 2.78 10.15
CA THR A 25 1.57 3.95 10.00
C THR A 25 0.52 3.96 11.11
N THR A 26 0.36 5.08 11.81
CA THR A 26 -0.69 5.25 12.82
C THR A 26 -2.01 5.68 12.16
N LEU A 27 -3.13 5.36 12.80
CA LEU A 27 -4.42 5.96 12.47
C LEU A 27 -4.33 7.49 12.58
N ILE A 28 -5.24 8.20 11.89
CA ILE A 28 -5.26 9.67 11.88
C ILE A 28 -5.43 10.27 13.28
N ASP A 29 -6.15 9.59 14.17
CA ASP A 29 -6.31 10.01 15.58
C ASP A 29 -5.08 9.70 16.45
N GLY A 30 -4.06 9.05 15.91
CA GLY A 30 -2.81 8.67 16.59
C GLY A 30 -2.97 7.56 17.64
N SER A 31 -4.14 6.95 17.78
CA SER A 31 -4.46 6.03 18.88
C SER A 31 -3.71 4.71 18.83
N ARG A 32 -3.42 4.21 17.62
CA ARG A 32 -2.69 2.96 17.38
C ARG A 32 -2.15 2.87 15.95
N TYR A 33 -1.35 1.87 15.69
CA TYR A 33 -1.01 1.48 14.32
C TYR A 33 -2.23 0.92 13.58
N GLU A 34 -2.33 1.22 12.28
CA GLU A 34 -3.30 0.58 11.38
C GLU A 34 -2.85 -0.85 11.04
N ASN A 35 -3.79 -1.73 10.70
CA ASN A 35 -3.49 -3.02 10.11
C ASN A 35 -3.69 -2.98 8.58
N ASP A 36 -3.21 -4.01 7.87
CA ASP A 36 -3.26 -4.05 6.40
C ASP A 36 -4.69 -4.09 5.84
N ALA A 37 -5.64 -4.67 6.56
CA ALA A 37 -7.04 -4.68 6.12
C ALA A 37 -7.66 -3.26 6.17
N GLU A 38 -7.34 -2.48 7.20
CA GLU A 38 -7.76 -1.08 7.34
C GLU A 38 -7.09 -0.20 6.28
N HIS A 39 -5.79 -0.42 6.04
CA HIS A 39 -5.04 0.23 4.99
C HIS A 39 -5.64 -0.04 3.61
N SER A 40 -5.85 -1.31 3.26
CA SER A 40 -6.41 -1.72 1.96
C SER A 40 -7.78 -1.10 1.70
N TRP A 41 -8.66 -1.06 2.73
CA TRP A 41 -9.94 -0.38 2.64
C TRP A 41 -9.78 1.13 2.42
N HIS A 42 -8.92 1.80 3.21
CA HIS A 42 -8.71 3.25 3.12
C HIS A 42 -8.02 3.63 1.81
N PHE A 43 -7.09 2.81 1.32
CA PHE A 43 -6.48 2.95 0.00
C PHE A 43 -7.55 2.89 -1.11
N ALA A 44 -8.40 1.84 -1.12
CA ALA A 44 -9.46 1.69 -2.12
C ALA A 44 -10.41 2.91 -2.12
N LEU A 45 -10.83 3.36 -0.94
CA LEU A 45 -11.69 4.55 -0.79
C LEU A 45 -10.98 5.83 -1.30
N THR A 46 -9.70 6.01 -0.95
CA THR A 46 -8.89 7.15 -1.40
C THR A 46 -8.73 7.14 -2.92
N ALA A 47 -8.49 5.95 -3.52
CA ALA A 47 -8.40 5.81 -4.96
C ALA A 47 -9.69 6.23 -5.67
N MET A 48 -10.84 5.81 -5.18
CA MET A 48 -12.14 6.23 -5.72
C MET A 48 -12.36 7.74 -5.59
N THR A 49 -12.01 8.29 -4.42
CA THR A 49 -12.26 9.71 -4.10
C THR A 49 -11.38 10.65 -4.91
N LEU A 50 -10.11 10.28 -5.16
CA LEU A 50 -9.14 11.12 -5.85
C LEU A 50 -9.06 10.84 -7.37
N PHE A 51 -9.84 9.90 -7.89
CA PHE A 51 -9.77 9.50 -9.30
C PHE A 51 -10.04 10.65 -10.28
N GLU A 52 -10.89 11.59 -9.93
CA GLU A 52 -11.18 12.78 -10.74
C GLU A 52 -9.94 13.65 -11.01
N TYR A 53 -8.88 13.54 -10.20
CA TYR A 53 -7.62 14.28 -10.36
C TYR A 53 -6.53 13.50 -11.07
N CYS A 54 -6.80 12.24 -11.46
CA CYS A 54 -5.85 11.41 -12.20
C CYS A 54 -5.66 11.95 -13.61
N VAL A 55 -4.39 12.19 -13.99
CA VAL A 55 -4.05 12.68 -15.34
C VAL A 55 -3.53 11.58 -16.27
N LEU A 56 -3.46 10.34 -15.79
CA LEU A 56 -2.99 9.21 -16.59
C LEU A 56 -4.12 8.67 -17.46
N ASP A 57 -3.86 8.52 -18.76
CA ASP A 57 -4.81 7.89 -19.68
C ASP A 57 -4.89 6.39 -19.45
N GLY A 58 -6.09 5.82 -19.63
CA GLY A 58 -6.31 4.37 -19.62
C GLY A 58 -6.36 3.72 -18.25
N VAL A 59 -6.48 4.49 -17.16
CA VAL A 59 -6.67 3.94 -15.82
C VAL A 59 -8.09 3.37 -15.67
N ASP A 60 -8.18 2.08 -15.34
CA ASP A 60 -9.41 1.42 -14.92
C ASP A 60 -9.51 1.41 -13.39
N ILE A 61 -10.39 2.25 -12.84
CA ILE A 61 -10.58 2.37 -11.39
C ILE A 61 -11.02 1.04 -10.75
N ASN A 62 -11.77 0.19 -11.44
CA ASN A 62 -12.18 -1.11 -10.90
C ASN A 62 -10.96 -2.03 -10.74
N ARG A 63 -10.00 -1.98 -11.67
CA ARG A 63 -8.75 -2.72 -11.56
C ARG A 63 -7.88 -2.19 -10.41
N VAL A 64 -7.80 -0.88 -10.25
CA VAL A 64 -7.10 -0.23 -9.12
C VAL A 64 -7.70 -0.63 -7.77
N ILE A 65 -9.04 -0.69 -7.65
CA ILE A 65 -9.71 -1.15 -6.43
C ILE A 65 -9.37 -2.62 -6.13
N LYS A 66 -9.34 -3.48 -7.14
CA LYS A 66 -8.90 -4.88 -6.98
C LYS A 66 -7.45 -4.95 -6.52
N MET A 67 -6.54 -4.14 -7.09
CA MET A 67 -5.15 -4.02 -6.62
C MET A 67 -5.08 -3.60 -5.16
N ALA A 68 -5.85 -2.59 -4.75
CA ALA A 68 -5.88 -2.11 -3.37
C ALA A 68 -6.29 -3.19 -2.36
N ILE A 69 -7.16 -4.12 -2.76
CA ILE A 69 -7.60 -5.23 -1.89
C ILE A 69 -6.57 -6.37 -1.84
N VAL A 70 -5.80 -6.56 -2.92
CA VAL A 70 -4.96 -7.76 -3.09
C VAL A 70 -3.49 -7.50 -2.75
N HIS A 71 -2.98 -6.25 -2.90
CA HIS A 71 -1.56 -5.94 -2.92
C HIS A 71 -0.79 -6.39 -1.65
N ASP A 72 -1.35 -6.20 -0.47
CA ASP A 72 -0.71 -6.55 0.81
C ASP A 72 -1.12 -7.95 1.33
N LEU A 73 -1.96 -8.72 0.62
CA LEU A 73 -2.36 -10.08 1.06
C LEU A 73 -1.16 -11.01 1.29
N VAL A 74 -0.08 -10.83 0.55
CA VAL A 74 1.16 -11.61 0.68
C VAL A 74 1.83 -11.39 2.03
N GLU A 75 1.60 -10.24 2.67
CA GLU A 75 2.17 -9.89 3.98
C GLU A 75 1.64 -10.76 5.13
N ILE A 76 0.54 -11.48 4.93
CA ILE A 76 0.06 -12.51 5.88
C ILE A 76 1.17 -13.53 6.18
N PHE A 77 1.99 -13.87 5.19
CA PHE A 77 3.11 -14.82 5.33
C PHE A 77 4.49 -14.16 5.30
N ALA A 78 4.63 -13.05 4.58
CA ALA A 78 5.90 -12.31 4.46
C ALA A 78 6.15 -11.36 5.64
N GLY A 79 5.06 -10.85 6.27
CA GLY A 79 5.09 -9.75 7.24
C GLY A 79 5.21 -8.39 6.56
N ASP A 80 4.62 -7.35 7.16
CA ASP A 80 4.78 -5.95 6.69
C ASP A 80 6.27 -5.55 6.69
N THR A 81 6.72 -5.03 5.57
CA THR A 81 8.07 -4.50 5.41
C THR A 81 7.99 -2.98 5.23
N PRO A 82 8.27 -2.20 6.28
CA PRO A 82 8.16 -0.75 6.21
C PRO A 82 9.08 -0.17 5.12
N ALA A 83 8.54 0.65 4.25
CA ALA A 83 9.29 1.22 3.11
C ALA A 83 10.52 2.05 3.54
N MET A 84 10.52 2.56 4.78
CA MET A 84 11.65 3.31 5.35
C MET A 84 12.68 2.41 6.04
N ASP A 85 12.45 1.10 6.17
CA ASP A 85 13.42 0.14 6.72
C ASP A 85 14.27 -0.44 5.59
N THR A 86 15.49 0.10 5.43
CA THR A 86 16.42 -0.32 4.38
C THR A 86 16.96 -1.74 4.59
N SER A 87 17.04 -2.20 5.83
CA SER A 87 17.57 -3.54 6.15
C SER A 87 16.54 -4.63 5.85
N ALA A 88 15.29 -4.41 6.20
CA ALA A 88 14.19 -5.35 5.94
C ALA A 88 13.86 -5.48 4.45
N ASN A 89 14.14 -4.44 3.65
CA ASN A 89 13.89 -4.45 2.21
C ASN A 89 14.83 -5.35 1.40
N ILE A 90 15.99 -5.77 1.95
CA ILE A 90 16.98 -6.60 1.22
C ILE A 90 16.39 -7.94 0.74
N SER A 91 15.55 -8.59 1.55
CA SER A 91 14.92 -9.88 1.22
C SER A 91 13.42 -9.78 0.96
N LYS A 92 12.89 -8.56 0.83
CA LYS A 92 11.44 -8.35 0.68
C LYS A 92 10.88 -9.08 -0.52
N GLU A 93 11.47 -8.87 -1.69
CA GLU A 93 10.99 -9.44 -2.96
C GLU A 93 10.90 -10.98 -2.92
N GLU A 94 11.93 -11.65 -2.38
CA GLU A 94 11.95 -13.12 -2.27
C GLU A 94 10.86 -13.62 -1.31
N ARG A 95 10.75 -13.02 -0.12
CA ARG A 95 9.74 -13.38 0.88
C ARG A 95 8.32 -13.19 0.37
N GLU A 96 8.05 -12.08 -0.31
CA GLU A 96 6.72 -11.79 -0.85
C GLU A 96 6.38 -12.72 -2.02
N ARG A 97 7.35 -13.09 -2.87
CA ARG A 97 7.15 -14.05 -3.94
C ARG A 97 6.80 -15.45 -3.41
N GLU A 98 7.54 -15.93 -2.39
CA GLU A 98 7.23 -17.19 -1.72
C GLU A 98 5.85 -17.15 -1.02
N ALA A 99 5.52 -16.03 -0.40
CA ALA A 99 4.22 -15.82 0.22
C ALA A 99 3.08 -15.83 -0.82
N ALA A 100 3.27 -15.18 -1.98
CA ALA A 100 2.33 -15.19 -3.09
C ALA A 100 2.09 -16.60 -3.63
N ASP A 101 3.16 -17.38 -3.85
CA ASP A 101 3.09 -18.77 -4.28
C ASP A 101 2.25 -19.60 -3.31
N LYS A 102 2.48 -19.46 -2.02
CA LYS A 102 1.78 -20.19 -0.99
C LYS A 102 0.32 -19.76 -0.83
N LEU A 103 0.04 -18.46 -0.87
CA LEU A 103 -1.29 -17.92 -0.61
C LEU A 103 -2.23 -18.15 -1.79
N PHE A 104 -1.80 -17.79 -3.00
CA PHE A 104 -2.67 -17.86 -4.16
C PHE A 104 -2.91 -19.28 -4.64
N ALA A 105 -2.00 -20.23 -4.34
CA ALA A 105 -2.23 -21.67 -4.60
C ALA A 105 -3.43 -22.27 -3.84
N LEU A 106 -3.97 -21.56 -2.85
CA LEU A 106 -5.21 -21.99 -2.16
C LEU A 106 -6.47 -21.77 -3.00
N LEU A 107 -6.40 -20.88 -3.98
CA LEU A 107 -7.53 -20.54 -4.84
C LEU A 107 -7.64 -21.50 -6.04
N PRO A 108 -8.82 -21.62 -6.66
CA PRO A 108 -8.96 -22.20 -7.99
C PRO A 108 -8.02 -21.49 -8.99
N GLU A 109 -7.49 -22.26 -9.96
CA GLU A 109 -6.41 -21.84 -10.85
C GLU A 109 -6.65 -20.46 -11.49
N GLU A 110 -7.84 -20.21 -12.04
CA GLU A 110 -8.16 -18.94 -12.70
C GLU A 110 -8.21 -17.75 -11.70
N GLN A 111 -8.66 -17.98 -10.46
CA GLN A 111 -8.65 -16.94 -9.42
C GLN A 111 -7.24 -16.72 -8.89
N ALA A 112 -6.47 -17.79 -8.72
CA ALA A 112 -5.05 -17.71 -8.34
C ALA A 112 -4.27 -16.86 -9.34
N HIS A 113 -4.48 -17.11 -10.64
CA HIS A 113 -3.85 -16.34 -11.72
C HIS A 113 -4.29 -14.88 -11.72
N GLU A 114 -5.59 -14.59 -11.55
CA GLU A 114 -6.10 -13.21 -11.50
C GLU A 114 -5.48 -12.43 -10.32
N TYR A 115 -5.48 -13.00 -9.11
CA TYR A 115 -4.97 -12.31 -7.92
C TYR A 115 -3.46 -12.13 -7.99
N ARG A 116 -2.74 -13.15 -8.47
CA ARG A 116 -1.31 -13.04 -8.71
C ARG A 116 -0.97 -11.95 -9.72
N SER A 117 -1.69 -11.89 -10.84
CA SER A 117 -1.49 -10.86 -11.87
C SER A 117 -1.75 -9.45 -11.33
N LEU A 118 -2.74 -9.27 -10.47
CA LEU A 118 -3.01 -7.96 -9.84
C LEU A 118 -1.88 -7.54 -8.90
N TRP A 119 -1.36 -8.48 -8.11
CA TRP A 119 -0.25 -8.24 -7.21
C TRP A 119 1.05 -7.92 -7.97
N GLU A 120 1.41 -8.74 -8.98
CA GLU A 120 2.60 -8.54 -9.80
C GLU A 120 2.54 -7.21 -10.58
N GLU A 121 1.37 -6.85 -11.13
CA GLU A 121 1.18 -5.58 -11.84
C GLU A 121 1.36 -4.39 -10.89
N PHE A 122 0.79 -4.48 -9.67
CA PHE A 122 0.95 -3.43 -8.65
C PHE A 122 2.43 -3.25 -8.27
N ASP A 123 3.14 -4.33 -8.00
CA ASP A 123 4.54 -4.30 -7.60
C ASP A 123 5.47 -3.75 -8.70
N ALA A 124 5.22 -4.13 -9.95
CA ALA A 124 5.99 -3.66 -11.12
C ALA A 124 5.84 -2.15 -11.38
N MET A 125 4.70 -1.54 -11.05
CA MET A 125 4.41 -0.12 -11.28
C MET A 125 4.66 0.36 -12.73
N GLU A 126 4.42 -0.49 -13.73
CA GLU A 126 4.68 -0.17 -15.15
C GLU A 126 3.43 0.28 -15.90
N THR A 127 2.23 -0.17 -15.50
CA THR A 127 0.98 0.21 -16.14
C THR A 127 0.39 1.48 -15.54
N PRO A 128 -0.45 2.24 -16.29
CA PRO A 128 -1.18 3.38 -15.72
C PRO A 128 -1.97 3.03 -14.47
N ASN A 129 -2.60 1.84 -14.43
CA ASN A 129 -3.32 1.34 -13.26
C ASN A 129 -2.39 1.19 -12.04
N ALA A 130 -1.24 0.54 -12.21
CA ALA A 130 -0.28 0.30 -11.15
C ALA A 130 0.40 1.59 -10.68
N ILE A 131 0.71 2.52 -11.58
CA ILE A 131 1.27 3.84 -11.23
C ILE A 131 0.26 4.64 -10.39
N TYR A 132 -1.03 4.67 -10.80
CA TYR A 132 -2.06 5.34 -10.03
C TYR A 132 -2.31 4.64 -8.68
N ALA A 133 -2.37 3.32 -8.66
CA ALA A 133 -2.51 2.52 -7.46
C ALA A 133 -1.38 2.81 -6.46
N ALA A 134 -0.11 2.73 -6.89
CA ALA A 134 1.05 3.03 -6.05
C ALA A 134 1.09 4.50 -5.59
N ALA A 135 0.61 5.43 -6.41
CA ALA A 135 0.49 6.83 -6.02
C ALA A 135 -0.46 7.01 -4.84
N VAL A 136 -1.63 6.38 -4.90
CA VAL A 136 -2.67 6.49 -3.86
C VAL A 136 -2.32 5.69 -2.61
N ASP A 137 -1.77 4.48 -2.73
CA ASP A 137 -1.25 3.69 -1.62
C ASP A 137 -0.29 4.53 -0.76
N ARG A 138 0.73 5.09 -1.41
CA ARG A 138 1.76 5.91 -0.76
C ARG A 138 1.19 7.19 -0.18
N PHE A 139 0.23 7.81 -0.87
CA PHE A 139 -0.44 9.01 -0.40
C PHE A 139 -1.31 8.72 0.83
N GLN A 140 -2.04 7.62 0.88
CA GLN A 140 -2.86 7.24 2.02
C GLN A 140 -2.00 7.13 3.30
N SER A 141 -0.90 6.39 3.24
CA SER A 141 0.04 6.26 4.36
C SER A 141 0.66 7.60 4.74
N PHE A 142 1.12 8.41 3.76
CA PHE A 142 1.66 9.74 3.99
C PHE A 142 0.65 10.66 4.68
N TYR A 143 -0.60 10.67 4.18
CA TYR A 143 -1.70 11.46 4.70
C TYR A 143 -2.01 11.10 6.16
N SER A 144 -2.11 9.81 6.47
CA SER A 144 -2.38 9.34 7.84
C SER A 144 -1.28 9.75 8.82
N ILE A 145 0.00 9.61 8.44
CA ILE A 145 1.13 10.02 9.28
C ILE A 145 1.13 11.55 9.49
N HIS A 146 0.91 12.33 8.44
CA HIS A 146 0.85 13.79 8.54
C HIS A 146 -0.29 14.25 9.45
N MET A 147 -1.49 13.74 9.23
CA MET A 147 -2.70 14.13 9.96
C MET A 147 -2.67 13.69 11.42
N SER A 148 -2.06 12.55 11.74
CA SER A 148 -1.90 12.10 13.13
C SER A 148 -0.93 12.99 13.92
N GLY A 149 -0.01 13.67 13.26
CA GLY A 149 1.03 14.48 13.91
C GLY A 149 2.06 13.69 14.73
N THR A 150 2.01 12.36 14.68
CA THR A 150 2.91 11.47 15.45
C THR A 150 4.29 11.32 14.80
N GLY A 151 4.37 11.52 13.48
CA GLY A 151 5.55 11.20 12.67
C GLY A 151 5.79 9.69 12.49
N SER A 152 5.21 8.85 13.34
CA SER A 152 5.13 7.37 13.22
C SER A 152 6.36 6.75 12.51
N ALA A 153 6.18 6.16 11.30
CA ALA A 153 7.28 5.57 10.54
C ALA A 153 8.42 6.55 10.20
N TRP A 154 8.13 7.85 9.99
CA TRP A 154 9.18 8.82 9.67
C TRP A 154 10.16 9.01 10.81
N VAL A 155 9.66 9.15 12.05
CA VAL A 155 10.49 9.29 13.25
C VAL A 155 11.22 7.97 13.53
N LYS A 156 10.51 6.85 13.49
CA LYS A 156 11.08 5.54 13.80
C LYS A 156 12.26 5.17 12.91
N PHE A 157 12.20 5.51 11.62
CA PHE A 157 13.22 5.15 10.61
C PHE A 157 14.09 6.33 10.18
N ASN A 158 14.08 7.44 10.91
CA ASN A 158 14.89 8.64 10.62
C ASN A 158 14.73 9.08 9.17
N ALA A 159 13.47 9.20 8.69
CA ALA A 159 13.20 9.51 7.30
C ALA A 159 13.68 10.92 6.94
N THR A 160 14.48 11.02 5.86
CA THR A 160 14.87 12.31 5.30
C THR A 160 13.80 12.84 4.35
N SER A 161 13.75 14.16 4.20
CA SER A 161 12.82 14.82 3.28
C SER A 161 13.00 14.37 1.82
N GLU A 162 14.22 14.04 1.43
CA GLU A 162 14.53 13.48 0.12
C GLU A 162 13.90 12.09 -0.07
N ARG A 163 14.04 11.20 0.91
CA ARG A 163 13.43 9.86 0.86
C ARG A 163 11.92 9.94 0.80
N VAL A 164 11.31 10.83 1.60
CA VAL A 164 9.86 11.03 1.58
C VAL A 164 9.41 11.54 0.21
N ARG A 165 10.09 12.55 -0.37
CA ARG A 165 9.78 13.05 -1.72
C ARG A 165 9.93 11.97 -2.79
N THR A 166 11.02 11.20 -2.74
CA THR A 166 11.27 10.10 -3.70
C THR A 166 10.14 9.08 -3.65
N ARG A 167 9.69 8.69 -2.43
CA ARG A 167 8.56 7.76 -2.30
C ARG A 167 7.28 8.33 -2.91
N MET A 168 7.06 9.64 -2.84
CA MET A 168 5.86 10.30 -3.34
C MET A 168 5.88 10.62 -4.86
N LEU A 169 6.96 10.31 -5.59
CA LEU A 169 7.05 10.59 -7.03
C LEU A 169 5.91 10.01 -7.88
N PRO A 170 5.37 8.80 -7.64
CA PRO A 170 4.21 8.31 -8.38
C PRO A 170 2.99 9.23 -8.25
N LEU A 171 2.77 9.87 -7.08
CA LEU A 171 1.70 10.84 -6.92
C LEU A 171 1.90 12.08 -7.80
N LYS A 172 3.13 12.56 -7.89
CA LYS A 172 3.46 13.69 -8.77
C LYS A 172 3.17 13.39 -10.23
N THR A 173 3.33 12.12 -10.64
CA THR A 173 3.04 11.64 -11.99
C THR A 173 1.54 11.46 -12.21
N ALA A 174 0.85 10.82 -11.28
CA ALA A 174 -0.56 10.43 -11.45
C ALA A 174 -1.55 11.54 -11.07
N ILE A 175 -1.24 12.34 -10.03
CA ILE A 175 -2.10 13.40 -9.50
C ILE A 175 -1.26 14.65 -9.20
N PRO A 176 -0.71 15.33 -10.21
CA PRO A 176 0.19 16.47 -10.02
C PRO A 176 -0.46 17.64 -9.26
N SER A 177 -1.79 17.77 -9.28
CA SER A 177 -2.54 18.79 -8.54
C SER A 177 -2.37 18.68 -7.02
N LEU A 178 -2.06 17.48 -6.47
CA LEU A 178 -1.81 17.28 -5.03
C LEU A 178 -0.35 17.55 -4.64
N TRP A 179 0.57 17.69 -5.59
CA TRP A 179 1.99 17.78 -5.27
C TRP A 179 2.35 18.97 -4.38
N GLN A 180 1.75 20.14 -4.62
CA GLN A 180 2.00 21.32 -3.79
C GLN A 180 1.55 21.11 -2.34
N TRP A 181 0.43 20.42 -2.13
CA TRP A 181 -0.04 20.07 -0.79
C TRP A 181 0.95 19.14 -0.07
N VAL A 182 1.48 18.12 -0.79
CA VAL A 182 2.48 17.21 -0.25
C VAL A 182 3.77 17.96 0.15
N GLU A 183 4.27 18.86 -0.69
CA GLU A 183 5.44 19.68 -0.36
C GLU A 183 5.23 20.55 0.87
N ASN A 184 4.05 21.16 1.01
CA ASN A 184 3.70 21.94 2.20
C ASN A 184 3.68 21.06 3.45
N ALA A 185 3.08 19.88 3.37
CA ALA A 185 3.03 18.91 4.46
C ALA A 185 4.43 18.41 4.86
N ILE A 186 5.32 18.12 3.89
CA ILE A 186 6.71 17.76 4.15
C ILE A 186 7.43 18.88 4.91
N ASN A 187 7.32 20.13 4.44
CA ASN A 187 7.97 21.28 5.06
C ASN A 187 7.44 21.52 6.49
N GLU A 188 6.16 21.34 6.71
CA GLU A 188 5.55 21.41 8.05
C GLU A 188 6.13 20.34 8.99
N ASN A 189 6.25 19.08 8.51
CA ASN A 189 6.79 18.00 9.32
C ASN A 189 8.30 18.13 9.55
N ILE A 190 9.05 18.77 8.64
CA ILE A 190 10.44 19.17 8.89
C ILE A 190 10.50 20.19 10.02
N SER A 191 9.64 21.22 10.01
CA SER A 191 9.60 22.24 11.05
C SER A 191 9.25 21.70 12.43
N LYS A 192 8.46 20.62 12.47
CA LYS A 192 8.11 19.89 13.70
C LYS A 192 9.18 18.87 14.13
N GLY A 193 10.23 18.66 13.35
CA GLY A 193 11.29 17.67 13.64
C GLY A 193 10.85 16.21 13.42
N LEU A 194 9.76 15.98 12.70
CA LEU A 194 9.24 14.63 12.40
C LEU A 194 9.86 14.02 11.12
N ILE A 195 10.42 14.87 10.26
CA ILE A 195 11.20 14.51 9.07
C ILE A 195 12.54 15.24 9.15
N ILE A 196 13.62 14.52 8.86
CA ILE A 196 14.96 15.10 8.77
C ILE A 196 15.09 15.87 7.44
N LYS A 197 15.71 17.04 7.52
CA LYS A 197 15.91 17.92 6.36
C LYS A 197 16.82 17.29 5.29
#